data_4f0fe1b92f086e30091d4f0a507b36c9
#
_entry.id   4f0fe1b92f086e30091d4f0a507b36c9
#
_cell.length_a   1.000
_cell.length_b   1.000
_cell.length_c   1.000
_cell.angle_alpha   90.00
_cell.angle_beta   90.00
_cell.angle_gamma   90.00
#
_symmetry.space_group_name_H-M   'P 1'
#
loop_
_entity.id
_entity.type
_entity.pdbx_description
1 polymer ?
#
loop_
_entity_poly.entity_id
_entity_poly.type
_entity_poly.pdbx_seq_one_letter_code
_entity_poly.pdbx_strand_id
1 'polypeptide(L)'
;MSSTSHGGTPYYYVPHASRHPAMAALGLFFVILGAGQWVNGAEWGKYSLFGGLAFWLYVLYQWFGDAISESEGGQYGHKIDLSYRWSMSWFIFSEVMFFGAFFSALWWARAHSVPMLGSLDNALLWPDFKAVWPTAAAGVTASPAGIIEPFQTMTPFWLPTINTALLLSSGVTLTIAHHALLENKRDTTIKFMWLTVLLGVVFLFVQGYEYAHAYSDMNLKLSSGVYGSTFYMLTGFHGFHVFLGMLMLLVITLRLQKGHFTADKHFGFEGAAWYWHFVDVVWLGLYILVYWM
;
A
#
# COMPACT_ATOMS: atom_id res chain seq x y z
N MET A 1 21.53 -48.63 27.99
CA MET A 1 21.96 -47.75 26.89
C MET A 1 20.92 -46.69 26.73
N SER A 2 21.19 -45.51 27.28
CA SER A 2 20.30 -44.36 27.24
C SER A 2 20.61 -43.58 25.98
N SER A 3 19.69 -43.56 25.02
CA SER A 3 19.78 -42.70 23.83
C SER A 3 19.43 -41.26 24.22
N THR A 4 20.44 -40.43 24.39
CA THR A 4 20.30 -39.00 24.47
C THR A 4 19.82 -38.51 23.10
N SER A 5 18.51 -38.19 23.00
CA SER A 5 17.98 -37.48 21.83
C SER A 5 18.56 -36.05 21.85
N HIS A 6 19.50 -35.79 20.94
CA HIS A 6 19.87 -34.43 20.59
C HIS A 6 18.64 -33.73 20.03
N GLY A 7 18.01 -32.89 20.84
CA GLY A 7 16.91 -32.02 20.42
C GLY A 7 17.40 -30.90 19.49
N GLY A 8 17.84 -31.28 18.29
CA GLY A 8 18.01 -30.33 17.20
C GLY A 8 16.64 -29.84 16.73
N THR A 9 16.48 -28.53 16.53
CA THR A 9 15.30 -27.98 15.87
C THR A 9 15.02 -28.76 14.58
N PRO A 10 13.80 -29.24 14.35
CA PRO A 10 13.49 -30.07 13.19
C PRO A 10 13.90 -29.33 11.90
N TYR A 11 14.50 -30.08 10.98
CA TYR A 11 14.98 -29.55 9.69
C TYR A 11 13.86 -28.87 8.88
N TYR A 12 12.64 -29.36 9.04
CA TYR A 12 11.42 -28.85 8.46
C TYR A 12 10.39 -28.57 9.55
N TYR A 13 9.85 -27.33 9.53
CA TYR A 13 8.66 -27.00 10.30
C TYR A 13 7.44 -27.35 9.45
N VAL A 14 6.63 -28.28 9.92
CA VAL A 14 5.32 -28.57 9.35
C VAL A 14 4.28 -27.97 10.30
N PRO A 15 3.56 -26.93 9.91
CA PRO A 15 2.54 -26.32 10.76
C PRO A 15 1.44 -27.34 11.03
N HIS A 16 0.81 -27.27 12.20
CA HIS A 16 -0.39 -28.04 12.51
C HIS A 16 -1.52 -27.71 11.50
N ALA A 17 -2.45 -28.66 11.32
CA ALA A 17 -3.59 -28.45 10.43
C ALA A 17 -4.34 -27.18 10.85
N SER A 18 -4.33 -26.16 9.97
CA SER A 18 -4.95 -24.86 10.20
C SER A 18 -6.22 -24.72 9.36
N ARG A 19 -7.25 -24.11 9.95
CA ARG A 19 -8.50 -23.76 9.25
C ARG A 19 -8.45 -22.37 8.64
N HIS A 20 -7.44 -21.55 8.98
CA HIS A 20 -7.35 -20.16 8.59
C HIS A 20 -7.38 -19.93 7.06
N PRO A 21 -6.66 -20.71 6.22
CA PRO A 21 -6.71 -20.50 4.78
C PRO A 21 -8.12 -20.70 4.19
N ALA A 22 -8.83 -21.74 4.60
CA ALA A 22 -10.19 -22.02 4.12
C ALA A 22 -11.18 -20.95 4.59
N MET A 23 -11.07 -20.50 5.87
CA MET A 23 -11.93 -19.46 6.42
C MET A 23 -11.64 -18.10 5.78
N ALA A 24 -10.37 -17.78 5.51
CA ALA A 24 -9.98 -16.56 4.80
C ALA A 24 -10.51 -16.54 3.37
N ALA A 25 -10.42 -17.66 2.65
CA ALA A 25 -10.99 -17.79 1.31
C ALA A 25 -12.51 -17.59 1.31
N LEU A 26 -13.22 -18.16 2.30
CA LEU A 26 -14.66 -17.96 2.46
C LEU A 26 -15.01 -16.49 2.75
N GLY A 27 -14.26 -15.82 3.62
CA GLY A 27 -14.43 -14.40 3.90
C GLY A 27 -14.25 -13.54 2.66
N LEU A 28 -13.18 -13.78 1.90
CA LEU A 28 -12.90 -13.08 0.65
C LEU A 28 -13.98 -13.34 -0.41
N PHE A 29 -14.51 -14.57 -0.49
CA PHE A 29 -15.63 -14.89 -1.37
C PHE A 29 -16.84 -14.00 -1.09
N PHE A 30 -17.23 -13.83 0.19
CA PHE A 30 -18.36 -12.95 0.55
C PHE A 30 -18.07 -11.47 0.27
N VAL A 31 -16.82 -11.02 0.43
CA VAL A 31 -16.41 -9.65 0.07
C VAL A 31 -16.61 -9.40 -1.42
N ILE A 32 -16.06 -10.28 -2.28
CA ILE A 32 -16.14 -10.13 -3.73
C ILE A 32 -17.57 -10.28 -4.23
N LEU A 33 -18.31 -11.27 -3.74
CA LEU A 33 -19.71 -11.48 -4.07
C LEU A 33 -20.56 -10.26 -3.67
N GLY A 34 -20.33 -9.75 -2.46
CA GLY A 34 -21.02 -8.58 -1.94
C GLY A 34 -20.76 -7.33 -2.75
N ALA A 35 -19.49 -7.07 -3.09
CA ALA A 35 -19.09 -5.95 -3.95
C ALA A 35 -19.76 -6.04 -5.33
N GLY A 36 -19.68 -7.20 -5.98
CA GLY A 36 -20.29 -7.42 -7.29
C GLY A 36 -21.80 -7.22 -7.28
N GLN A 37 -22.50 -7.74 -6.29
CA GLN A 37 -23.95 -7.60 -6.18
C GLN A 37 -24.35 -6.15 -5.86
N TRP A 38 -23.61 -5.46 -5.01
CA TRP A 38 -23.90 -4.06 -4.70
C TRP A 38 -23.71 -3.14 -5.91
N VAL A 39 -22.64 -3.32 -6.66
CA VAL A 39 -22.40 -2.56 -7.92
C VAL A 39 -23.52 -2.81 -8.95
N ASN A 40 -24.09 -4.02 -8.98
CA ASN A 40 -25.23 -4.37 -9.82
C ASN A 40 -26.61 -3.93 -9.25
N GLY A 41 -26.63 -3.14 -8.17
CA GLY A 41 -27.86 -2.56 -7.60
C GLY A 41 -28.58 -3.45 -6.59
N ALA A 42 -28.03 -4.61 -6.22
CA ALA A 42 -28.64 -5.48 -5.21
C ALA A 42 -28.29 -5.00 -3.79
N GLU A 43 -29.29 -4.50 -3.07
CA GLU A 43 -29.13 -3.93 -1.71
C GLU A 43 -28.51 -4.89 -0.69
N TRP A 44 -28.74 -6.19 -0.81
CA TRP A 44 -28.14 -7.19 0.08
C TRP A 44 -26.62 -7.29 -0.10
N GLY A 45 -26.10 -6.86 -1.24
CA GLY A 45 -24.67 -6.91 -1.55
C GLY A 45 -23.82 -6.16 -0.53
N LYS A 46 -24.29 -5.02 -0.02
CA LYS A 46 -23.61 -4.25 1.05
C LYS A 46 -23.43 -5.04 2.34
N TYR A 47 -24.44 -5.83 2.74
CA TYR A 47 -24.34 -6.65 3.95
C TYR A 47 -23.35 -7.80 3.80
N SER A 48 -23.34 -8.45 2.62
CA SER A 48 -22.36 -9.48 2.29
C SER A 48 -20.94 -8.89 2.24
N LEU A 49 -20.75 -7.71 1.65
CA LEU A 49 -19.46 -7.02 1.58
C LEU A 49 -18.91 -6.71 2.98
N PHE A 50 -19.67 -5.97 3.79
CA PHE A 50 -19.19 -5.55 5.12
C PHE A 50 -19.13 -6.72 6.12
N GLY A 51 -20.08 -7.64 6.08
CA GLY A 51 -20.04 -8.86 6.89
C GLY A 51 -18.87 -9.78 6.51
N GLY A 52 -18.65 -9.98 5.22
CA GLY A 52 -17.50 -10.72 4.69
C GLY A 52 -16.18 -10.09 5.06
N LEU A 53 -16.08 -8.75 4.97
CA LEU A 53 -14.88 -8.00 5.35
C LEU A 53 -14.58 -8.13 6.84
N ALA A 54 -15.57 -7.95 7.70
CA ALA A 54 -15.40 -8.11 9.14
C ALA A 54 -14.97 -9.53 9.52
N PHE A 55 -15.58 -10.54 8.90
CA PHE A 55 -15.20 -11.93 9.07
C PHE A 55 -13.78 -12.20 8.58
N TRP A 56 -13.40 -11.71 7.41
CA TRP A 56 -12.07 -11.87 6.85
C TRP A 56 -10.98 -11.23 7.72
N LEU A 57 -11.22 -10.01 8.20
CA LEU A 57 -10.29 -9.32 9.12
C LEU A 57 -10.16 -10.06 10.46
N TYR A 58 -11.28 -10.63 10.98
CA TYR A 58 -11.22 -11.46 12.18
C TYR A 58 -10.36 -12.73 11.97
N VAL A 59 -10.52 -13.41 10.84
CA VAL A 59 -9.71 -14.59 10.50
C VAL A 59 -8.23 -14.22 10.36
N LEU A 60 -7.91 -13.10 9.71
CA LEU A 60 -6.53 -12.60 9.60
C LEU A 60 -5.93 -12.29 10.97
N TYR A 61 -6.72 -11.64 11.86
CA TYR A 61 -6.27 -11.36 13.22
C TYR A 61 -5.90 -12.64 13.98
N GLN A 62 -6.72 -13.67 13.90
CA GLN A 62 -6.44 -14.98 14.51
C GLN A 62 -5.21 -15.64 13.89
N TRP A 63 -5.12 -15.65 12.55
CA TRP A 63 -4.01 -16.27 11.84
C TRP A 63 -2.66 -15.60 12.18
N PHE A 64 -2.62 -14.28 12.17
CA PHE A 64 -1.40 -13.56 12.58
C PHE A 64 -1.11 -13.76 14.08
N GLY A 65 -2.12 -13.89 14.92
CA GLY A 65 -1.96 -14.23 16.34
C GLY A 65 -1.27 -15.57 16.55
N ASP A 66 -1.69 -16.61 15.82
CA ASP A 66 -1.07 -17.93 15.87
C ASP A 66 0.37 -17.88 15.35
N ALA A 67 0.63 -17.22 14.22
CA ALA A 67 1.99 -17.06 13.70
C ALA A 67 2.93 -16.32 14.67
N ILE A 68 2.41 -15.32 15.40
CA ILE A 68 3.18 -14.64 16.46
C ILE A 68 3.49 -15.61 17.58
N SER A 69 2.51 -16.40 18.05
CA SER A 69 2.69 -17.38 19.11
C SER A 69 3.71 -18.46 18.75
N GLU A 70 3.67 -18.94 17.51
CA GLU A 70 4.65 -19.91 16.97
C GLU A 70 6.07 -19.32 16.93
N SER A 71 6.19 -18.07 16.50
CA SER A 71 7.47 -17.34 16.45
C SER A 71 8.06 -17.13 17.84
N GLU A 72 7.27 -16.64 18.79
CA GLU A 72 7.71 -16.41 20.18
C GLU A 72 7.96 -17.74 20.93
N GLY A 73 7.21 -18.80 20.57
CA GLY A 73 7.44 -20.15 21.07
C GLY A 73 8.72 -20.84 20.55
N GLY A 74 9.50 -20.14 19.70
CA GLY A 74 10.78 -20.64 19.20
C GLY A 74 10.67 -21.78 18.18
N GLN A 75 9.51 -21.97 17.56
CA GLN A 75 9.28 -23.04 16.59
C GLN A 75 9.98 -22.77 15.24
N TYR A 76 10.33 -21.50 14.95
CA TYR A 76 10.96 -21.10 13.71
C TYR A 76 12.49 -21.18 13.80
N GLY A 77 13.07 -22.14 13.08
CA GLY A 77 14.52 -22.25 12.90
C GLY A 77 15.05 -21.33 11.79
N HIS A 78 16.37 -21.24 11.67
CA HIS A 78 17.05 -20.39 10.68
C HIS A 78 16.56 -20.57 9.23
N LYS A 79 16.22 -21.79 8.82
CA LYS A 79 15.69 -22.03 7.45
C LYS A 79 14.30 -21.45 7.23
N ILE A 80 13.48 -21.42 8.26
CA ILE A 80 12.15 -20.81 8.20
C ILE A 80 12.27 -19.30 8.16
N ASP A 81 13.17 -18.72 8.97
CA ASP A 81 13.49 -17.29 8.90
C ASP A 81 13.93 -16.89 7.49
N LEU A 82 14.82 -17.68 6.88
CA LEU A 82 15.25 -17.46 5.48
C LEU A 82 14.09 -17.56 4.49
N SER A 83 13.17 -18.52 4.69
CA SER A 83 11.98 -18.66 3.83
C SER A 83 11.05 -17.45 3.94
N TYR A 84 10.84 -16.92 5.14
CA TYR A 84 10.07 -15.69 5.34
C TYR A 84 10.74 -14.47 4.69
N ARG A 85 12.07 -14.35 4.73
CA ARG A 85 12.83 -13.29 4.06
C ARG A 85 12.64 -13.37 2.54
N TRP A 86 12.75 -14.55 1.96
CA TRP A 86 12.47 -14.76 0.54
C TRP A 86 11.01 -14.46 0.17
N SER A 87 10.07 -14.89 1.00
CA SER A 87 8.64 -14.60 0.79
C SER A 87 8.37 -13.10 0.80
N MET A 88 8.95 -12.37 1.75
CA MET A 88 8.81 -10.92 1.81
C MET A 88 9.46 -10.21 0.61
N SER A 89 10.62 -10.68 0.15
CA SER A 89 11.27 -10.15 -1.05
C SER A 89 10.41 -10.33 -2.30
N TRP A 90 9.82 -11.52 -2.49
CA TRP A 90 8.91 -11.77 -3.60
C TRP A 90 7.60 -10.99 -3.49
N PHE A 91 7.10 -10.80 -2.28
CA PHE A 91 5.94 -9.95 -2.06
C PHE A 91 6.23 -8.50 -2.47
N ILE A 92 7.33 -7.91 -1.98
CA ILE A 92 7.74 -6.54 -2.38
C ILE A 92 7.96 -6.46 -3.90
N PHE A 93 8.57 -7.48 -4.52
CA PHE A 93 8.74 -7.52 -5.97
C PHE A 93 7.39 -7.48 -6.71
N SER A 94 6.38 -8.21 -6.23
CA SER A 94 5.03 -8.17 -6.83
C SER A 94 4.41 -6.78 -6.73
N GLU A 95 4.61 -6.07 -5.61
CA GLU A 95 4.13 -4.72 -5.42
C GLU A 95 4.87 -3.68 -6.28
N VAL A 96 6.18 -3.87 -6.48
CA VAL A 96 6.95 -3.08 -7.45
C VAL A 96 6.37 -3.25 -8.86
N MET A 97 6.04 -4.47 -9.27
CA MET A 97 5.42 -4.73 -10.58
C MET A 97 4.00 -4.16 -10.68
N PHE A 98 3.23 -4.19 -9.58
CA PHE A 98 1.91 -3.57 -9.50
C PHE A 98 1.99 -2.06 -9.78
N PHE A 99 2.83 -1.31 -9.06
CA PHE A 99 3.04 0.11 -9.31
C PHE A 99 3.70 0.36 -10.68
N GLY A 100 4.62 -0.49 -11.09
CA GLY A 100 5.25 -0.45 -12.41
C GLY A 100 4.23 -0.49 -13.55
N ALA A 101 3.17 -1.30 -13.43
CA ALA A 101 2.08 -1.34 -14.39
C ALA A 101 1.32 0.00 -14.48
N PHE A 102 1.01 0.62 -13.34
CA PHE A 102 0.34 1.94 -13.32
C PHE A 102 1.23 3.07 -13.85
N PHE A 103 2.53 3.08 -13.49
CA PHE A 103 3.48 4.04 -14.07
C PHE A 103 3.64 3.85 -15.58
N SER A 104 3.65 2.61 -16.05
CA SER A 104 3.68 2.30 -17.48
C SER A 104 2.42 2.77 -18.20
N ALA A 105 1.25 2.61 -17.58
CA ALA A 105 -0.01 3.11 -18.11
C ALA A 105 -0.03 4.65 -18.18
N LEU A 106 0.45 5.35 -17.15
CA LEU A 106 0.62 6.80 -17.15
C LEU A 106 1.56 7.26 -18.27
N TRP A 107 2.72 6.60 -18.37
CA TRP A 107 3.68 6.90 -19.44
C TRP A 107 3.10 6.66 -20.82
N TRP A 108 2.41 5.55 -21.04
CA TRP A 108 1.77 5.24 -22.33
C TRP A 108 0.71 6.27 -22.68
N ALA A 109 -0.17 6.63 -21.74
CA ALA A 109 -1.19 7.64 -21.94
C ALA A 109 -0.56 8.97 -22.37
N ARG A 110 0.48 9.41 -21.68
CA ARG A 110 1.15 10.69 -21.91
C ARG A 110 1.99 10.70 -23.19
N ALA A 111 2.80 9.66 -23.42
CA ALA A 111 3.78 9.64 -24.50
C ALA A 111 3.22 9.15 -25.84
N HIS A 112 2.14 8.36 -25.82
CA HIS A 112 1.58 7.73 -27.01
C HIS A 112 0.10 8.07 -27.23
N SER A 113 -0.78 7.79 -26.26
CA SER A 113 -2.23 7.93 -26.50
C SER A 113 -2.63 9.37 -26.75
N VAL A 114 -2.18 10.32 -25.93
CA VAL A 114 -2.53 11.74 -26.08
C VAL A 114 -1.97 12.33 -27.36
N PRO A 115 -0.69 12.17 -27.74
CA PRO A 115 -0.18 12.62 -29.04
C PRO A 115 -0.91 11.99 -30.23
N MET A 116 -1.22 10.68 -30.16
CA MET A 116 -1.91 9.97 -31.24
C MET A 116 -3.33 10.50 -31.45
N LEU A 117 -4.06 10.83 -30.39
CA LEU A 117 -5.40 11.44 -30.49
C LEU A 117 -5.38 12.83 -31.11
N GLY A 118 -4.28 13.57 -31.02
CA GLY A 118 -4.08 14.85 -31.66
C GLY A 118 -3.54 14.77 -33.10
N SER A 119 -3.35 13.58 -33.67
CA SER A 119 -2.89 13.40 -35.05
C SER A 119 -3.96 13.81 -36.06
N LEU A 120 -3.53 14.12 -37.31
CA LEU A 120 -4.40 14.56 -38.37
C LEU A 120 -5.56 13.59 -38.65
N ASP A 121 -5.31 12.30 -38.60
CA ASP A 121 -6.33 11.26 -38.82
C ASP A 121 -7.43 11.28 -37.75
N ASN A 122 -7.06 11.55 -36.50
CA ASN A 122 -8.00 11.62 -35.37
C ASN A 122 -8.66 12.99 -35.23
N ALA A 123 -8.11 14.06 -35.83
CA ALA A 123 -8.71 15.39 -35.84
C ALA A 123 -10.06 15.43 -36.55
N LEU A 124 -10.33 14.49 -37.45
CA LEU A 124 -11.66 14.34 -38.11
C LEU A 124 -12.73 13.85 -37.11
N LEU A 125 -12.34 13.05 -36.13
CA LEU A 125 -13.25 12.52 -35.09
C LEU A 125 -13.33 13.45 -33.88
N TRP A 126 -12.24 14.11 -33.57
CA TRP A 126 -12.06 14.92 -32.34
C TRP A 126 -11.45 16.30 -32.67
N PRO A 127 -12.15 17.17 -33.44
CA PRO A 127 -11.60 18.42 -33.99
C PRO A 127 -11.17 19.41 -32.87
N ASP A 128 -11.82 19.37 -31.72
CA ASP A 128 -11.55 20.28 -30.60
C ASP A 128 -10.50 19.72 -29.59
N PHE A 129 -9.99 18.51 -29.84
CA PHE A 129 -9.02 17.90 -28.92
C PHE A 129 -7.64 18.53 -29.09
N LYS A 130 -7.07 18.98 -27.98
CA LYS A 130 -5.69 19.48 -27.92
C LYS A 130 -4.79 18.42 -27.24
N ALA A 131 -3.77 17.97 -27.98
CA ALA A 131 -2.81 16.98 -27.48
C ALA A 131 -1.79 17.62 -26.52
N VAL A 132 -2.27 18.13 -25.39
CA VAL A 132 -1.47 18.77 -24.34
C VAL A 132 -1.68 18.01 -23.04
N TRP A 133 -0.61 17.73 -22.33
CA TRP A 133 -0.68 17.14 -21.00
C TRP A 133 -0.63 18.24 -19.94
N PRO A 134 -1.45 18.21 -18.88
CA PRO A 134 -2.51 17.24 -18.56
C PRO A 134 -3.80 17.42 -19.38
N THR A 135 -4.50 16.34 -19.69
CA THR A 135 -5.73 16.37 -20.47
C THR A 135 -6.80 15.41 -19.92
N ALA A 136 -8.07 15.74 -20.24
CA ALA A 136 -9.20 14.87 -19.93
C ALA A 136 -9.28 13.64 -20.85
N ALA A 137 -8.83 13.68 -22.05
CA ALA A 137 -8.94 12.75 -23.18
C ALA A 137 -10.07 13.12 -24.18
N ALA A 138 -9.93 12.64 -25.41
CA ALA A 138 -10.95 12.84 -26.46
C ALA A 138 -12.26 12.12 -26.09
N GLY A 139 -13.37 12.69 -26.44
CA GLY A 139 -14.71 12.12 -26.24
C GLY A 139 -15.31 12.37 -24.87
N VAL A 140 -14.53 12.71 -23.87
CA VAL A 140 -15.04 13.01 -22.51
C VAL A 140 -15.65 14.43 -22.47
N THR A 141 -15.20 15.32 -23.34
CA THR A 141 -15.79 16.65 -23.56
C THR A 141 -17.12 16.62 -24.29
N ALA A 142 -17.46 15.50 -24.94
CA ALA A 142 -18.68 15.31 -25.74
C ALA A 142 -19.75 14.48 -24.99
N SER A 143 -19.67 14.36 -23.67
CA SER A 143 -20.72 13.69 -22.90
C SER A 143 -22.06 14.42 -23.10
N PRO A 144 -23.18 13.68 -23.29
CA PRO A 144 -24.52 14.28 -23.37
C PRO A 144 -24.91 15.13 -22.16
N ALA A 145 -24.19 14.98 -21.04
CA ALA A 145 -24.37 15.71 -19.78
C ALA A 145 -23.57 17.03 -19.68
N GLY A 146 -22.84 17.43 -20.73
CA GLY A 146 -22.09 18.69 -20.73
C GLY A 146 -20.58 18.55 -20.73
N ILE A 147 -19.95 19.67 -20.95
CA ILE A 147 -18.50 19.90 -20.96
C ILE A 147 -17.90 19.40 -19.62
N ILE A 148 -16.80 18.63 -19.66
CA ILE A 148 -15.98 18.45 -18.47
C ILE A 148 -15.50 19.83 -18.05
N GLU A 149 -15.91 20.23 -16.85
CA GLU A 149 -15.45 21.48 -16.29
C GLU A 149 -13.91 21.48 -16.21
N PRO A 150 -13.26 22.60 -16.53
CA PRO A 150 -11.82 22.68 -16.45
C PRO A 150 -11.36 22.38 -15.02
N PHE A 151 -10.38 21.52 -14.89
CA PHE A 151 -9.73 21.19 -13.61
C PHE A 151 -8.35 21.83 -13.54
N GLN A 152 -7.87 22.05 -12.31
CA GLN A 152 -6.51 22.48 -12.05
C GLN A 152 -5.66 21.29 -11.57
N THR A 153 -4.38 21.31 -11.87
CA THR A 153 -3.44 20.29 -11.40
C THR A 153 -2.83 20.68 -10.06
N MET A 154 -2.55 19.67 -9.21
CA MET A 154 -1.88 19.90 -7.95
C MET A 154 -0.44 20.35 -8.17
N THR A 155 -0.04 21.46 -7.55
CA THR A 155 1.32 21.96 -7.62
C THR A 155 2.25 21.15 -6.71
N PRO A 156 3.48 20.81 -7.14
CA PRO A 156 4.40 19.99 -6.33
C PRO A 156 4.90 20.72 -5.07
N PHE A 157 4.95 22.06 -5.07
CA PHE A 157 5.66 22.88 -4.08
C PHE A 157 5.00 23.06 -2.72
N TRP A 158 3.79 22.54 -2.48
CA TRP A 158 3.08 22.73 -1.22
C TRP A 158 2.84 21.41 -0.50
N LEU A 159 1.63 20.90 -0.53
CA LEU A 159 1.26 19.67 0.18
C LEU A 159 2.09 18.44 -0.23
N PRO A 160 2.39 18.19 -1.53
CA PRO A 160 3.19 17.02 -1.89
C PRO A 160 4.63 17.09 -1.39
N THR A 161 5.23 18.29 -1.32
CA THR A 161 6.59 18.48 -0.75
C THR A 161 6.59 18.22 0.76
N ILE A 162 5.57 18.69 1.49
CA ILE A 162 5.42 18.41 2.93
C ILE A 162 5.29 16.90 3.14
N ASN A 163 4.43 16.23 2.37
CA ASN A 163 4.25 14.79 2.44
C ASN A 163 5.56 14.03 2.14
N THR A 164 6.33 14.47 1.17
CA THR A 164 7.65 13.91 0.87
C THR A 164 8.60 14.04 2.06
N ALA A 165 8.67 15.22 2.69
CA ALA A 165 9.50 15.43 3.86
C ALA A 165 9.06 14.56 5.06
N LEU A 166 7.76 14.42 5.30
CA LEU A 166 7.19 13.58 6.35
C LEU A 166 7.56 12.11 6.15
N LEU A 167 7.36 11.59 4.93
CA LEU A 167 7.57 10.18 4.64
C LEU A 167 9.07 9.82 4.69
N LEU A 168 9.93 10.60 4.05
CA LEU A 168 11.38 10.40 4.12
C LEU A 168 11.93 10.52 5.55
N SER A 169 11.43 11.49 6.34
CA SER A 169 11.80 11.60 7.76
C SER A 169 11.37 10.35 8.54
N SER A 170 10.21 9.78 8.22
CA SER A 170 9.73 8.54 8.85
C SER A 170 10.62 7.35 8.50
N GLY A 171 11.13 7.25 7.28
CA GLY A 171 12.12 6.25 6.88
C GLY A 171 13.43 6.36 7.65
N VAL A 172 13.91 7.59 7.88
CA VAL A 172 15.10 7.83 8.72
C VAL A 172 14.85 7.42 10.16
N THR A 173 13.72 7.79 10.76
CA THR A 173 13.39 7.40 12.15
C THR A 173 13.25 5.89 12.30
N LEU A 174 12.71 5.19 11.32
CA LEU A 174 12.63 3.73 11.29
C LEU A 174 14.02 3.09 11.23
N THR A 175 14.91 3.62 10.42
CA THR A 175 16.31 3.16 10.32
C THR A 175 17.04 3.32 11.66
N ILE A 176 16.86 4.47 12.34
CA ILE A 176 17.42 4.68 13.69
C ILE A 176 16.84 3.68 14.69
N ALA A 177 15.54 3.40 14.63
CA ALA A 177 14.89 2.41 15.46
C ALA A 177 15.49 1.01 15.25
N HIS A 178 15.76 0.64 13.99
CA HIS A 178 16.35 -0.65 13.65
C HIS A 178 17.79 -0.78 14.21
N HIS A 179 18.64 0.23 14.01
CA HIS A 179 19.97 0.22 14.59
C HIS A 179 19.96 0.15 16.13
N ALA A 180 19.05 0.90 16.77
CA ALA A 180 18.88 0.83 18.21
C ALA A 180 18.44 -0.56 18.71
N LEU A 181 17.62 -1.29 17.93
CA LEU A 181 17.23 -2.67 18.22
C LEU A 181 18.44 -3.60 18.18
N LEU A 182 19.30 -3.48 17.17
CA LEU A 182 20.53 -4.28 17.04
C LEU A 182 21.50 -4.02 18.19
N GLU A 183 21.54 -2.78 18.70
CA GLU A 183 22.35 -2.41 19.88
C GLU A 183 21.67 -2.75 21.21
N ASN A 184 20.52 -3.42 21.22
CA ASN A 184 19.71 -3.74 22.40
C ASN A 184 19.25 -2.51 23.21
N LYS A 185 19.13 -1.33 22.57
CA LYS A 185 18.64 -0.07 23.16
C LYS A 185 17.11 0.02 23.02
N ARG A 186 16.38 -0.83 23.74
CA ARG A 186 14.93 -1.02 23.57
C ARG A 186 14.11 0.26 23.70
N ASP A 187 14.41 1.10 24.68
CA ASP A 187 13.67 2.35 24.91
C ASP A 187 13.81 3.33 23.72
N THR A 188 15.01 3.41 23.15
CA THR A 188 15.28 4.19 21.95
C THR A 188 14.53 3.63 20.76
N THR A 189 14.54 2.32 20.55
CA THR A 189 13.80 1.64 19.50
C THR A 189 12.30 1.98 19.59
N ILE A 190 11.69 1.85 20.75
CA ILE A 190 10.26 2.10 20.96
C ILE A 190 9.92 3.57 20.68
N LYS A 191 10.75 4.52 21.16
CA LYS A 191 10.53 5.96 20.93
C LYS A 191 10.56 6.31 19.45
N PHE A 192 11.57 5.84 18.72
CA PHE A 192 11.67 6.09 17.29
C PHE A 192 10.60 5.38 16.46
N MET A 193 10.17 4.18 16.88
CA MET A 193 9.03 3.49 16.26
C MET A 193 7.73 4.28 16.41
N TRP A 194 7.43 4.82 17.59
CA TRP A 194 6.27 5.69 17.78
C TRP A 194 6.35 6.96 16.94
N LEU A 195 7.55 7.54 16.82
CA LEU A 195 7.76 8.73 15.96
C LEU A 195 7.51 8.37 14.49
N THR A 196 7.98 7.21 14.03
CA THR A 196 7.72 6.72 12.67
C THR A 196 6.23 6.55 12.40
N VAL A 197 5.51 5.89 13.31
CA VAL A 197 4.05 5.71 13.21
C VAL A 197 3.33 7.06 13.17
N LEU A 198 3.72 7.99 14.03
CA LEU A 198 3.14 9.34 14.07
C LEU A 198 3.33 10.08 12.75
N LEU A 199 4.55 10.06 12.19
CA LEU A 199 4.84 10.69 10.89
C LEU A 199 4.01 10.05 9.76
N GLY A 200 3.83 8.73 9.77
CA GLY A 200 2.96 8.02 8.82
C GLY A 200 1.48 8.42 8.97
N VAL A 201 0.99 8.58 10.19
CA VAL A 201 -0.37 9.08 10.45
C VAL A 201 -0.55 10.50 9.94
N VAL A 202 0.41 11.40 10.21
CA VAL A 202 0.37 12.80 9.74
C VAL A 202 0.38 12.84 8.20
N PHE A 203 1.21 12.02 7.55
CA PHE A 203 1.21 11.87 6.09
C PHE A 203 -0.19 11.56 5.55
N LEU A 204 -0.88 10.56 6.13
CA LEU A 204 -2.23 10.18 5.70
C LEU A 204 -3.24 11.30 5.88
N PHE A 205 -3.15 12.08 6.96
CA PHE A 205 -4.02 13.24 7.15
C PHE A 205 -3.76 14.34 6.12
N VAL A 206 -2.50 14.64 5.83
CA VAL A 206 -2.15 15.64 4.79
C VAL A 206 -2.59 15.16 3.41
N GLN A 207 -2.44 13.87 3.09
CA GLN A 207 -2.93 13.28 1.83
C GLN A 207 -4.46 13.35 1.73
N GLY A 208 -5.16 13.10 2.83
CA GLY A 208 -6.64 13.24 2.89
C GLY A 208 -7.08 14.69 2.68
N TYR A 209 -6.37 15.65 3.27
CA TYR A 209 -6.61 17.08 3.04
C TYR A 209 -6.32 17.48 1.60
N GLU A 210 -5.22 16.99 1.01
CA GLU A 210 -4.89 17.20 -0.41
C GLU A 210 -6.02 16.72 -1.33
N TYR A 211 -6.58 15.54 -1.06
CA TYR A 211 -7.72 15.01 -1.82
C TYR A 211 -8.98 15.85 -1.67
N ALA A 212 -9.29 16.30 -0.45
CA ALA A 212 -10.41 17.18 -0.22
C ALA A 212 -10.26 18.49 -1.01
N HIS A 213 -9.08 19.11 -0.97
CA HIS A 213 -8.75 20.32 -1.71
C HIS A 213 -8.83 20.09 -3.25
N ALA A 214 -8.29 18.98 -3.74
CA ALA A 214 -8.35 18.62 -5.15
C ALA A 214 -9.80 18.49 -5.65
N TYR A 215 -10.67 17.88 -4.87
CA TYR A 215 -12.08 17.69 -5.21
C TYR A 215 -12.91 18.97 -5.14
N SER A 216 -12.75 19.79 -4.08
CA SER A 216 -13.56 20.97 -3.81
C SER A 216 -13.10 22.20 -4.59
N ASP A 217 -11.80 22.49 -4.57
CA ASP A 217 -11.27 23.77 -5.02
C ASP A 217 -10.67 23.71 -6.42
N MET A 218 -10.17 22.53 -6.83
CA MET A 218 -9.48 22.35 -8.10
C MET A 218 -10.34 21.63 -9.15
N ASN A 219 -11.52 21.16 -8.78
CA ASN A 219 -12.40 20.34 -9.60
C ASN A 219 -11.71 19.10 -10.22
N LEU A 220 -10.60 18.66 -9.60
CA LEU A 220 -9.87 17.47 -10.01
C LEU A 220 -10.52 16.25 -9.39
N LYS A 221 -11.18 15.43 -10.22
CA LYS A 221 -11.95 14.26 -9.79
C LYS A 221 -11.44 13.00 -10.50
N LEU A 222 -11.80 11.85 -10.00
CA LEU A 222 -11.54 10.58 -10.70
C LEU A 222 -12.12 10.58 -12.11
N SER A 223 -13.24 11.27 -12.31
CA SER A 223 -13.93 11.46 -13.60
C SER A 223 -13.34 12.56 -14.50
N SER A 224 -12.31 13.27 -14.06
CA SER A 224 -11.66 14.34 -14.84
C SER A 224 -10.79 13.82 -16.00
N GLY A 225 -11.09 12.64 -16.52
CA GLY A 225 -10.43 12.03 -17.66
C GLY A 225 -9.14 11.29 -17.31
N VAL A 226 -8.25 11.12 -18.28
CA VAL A 226 -7.06 10.29 -18.14
C VAL A 226 -6.09 10.80 -17.07
N TYR A 227 -5.95 12.12 -16.93
CA TYR A 227 -5.11 12.69 -15.88
C TYR A 227 -5.69 12.42 -14.49
N GLY A 228 -6.97 12.76 -14.26
CA GLY A 228 -7.65 12.53 -12.99
C GLY A 228 -7.65 11.06 -12.60
N SER A 229 -7.98 10.17 -13.54
CA SER A 229 -7.98 8.73 -13.30
C SER A 229 -6.60 8.20 -12.90
N THR A 230 -5.56 8.54 -13.65
CA THR A 230 -4.19 8.08 -13.35
C THR A 230 -3.65 8.69 -12.05
N PHE A 231 -3.95 9.96 -11.78
CA PHE A 231 -3.59 10.63 -10.53
C PHE A 231 -4.17 9.89 -9.32
N TYR A 232 -5.51 9.71 -9.26
CA TYR A 232 -6.15 9.08 -8.11
C TYR A 232 -5.86 7.59 -7.99
N MET A 233 -5.70 6.86 -9.10
CA MET A 233 -5.32 5.45 -9.05
C MET A 233 -3.91 5.28 -8.46
N LEU A 234 -2.92 6.01 -8.94
CA LEU A 234 -1.55 5.93 -8.47
C LEU A 234 -1.41 6.39 -7.02
N THR A 235 -1.86 7.61 -6.72
CA THR A 235 -1.72 8.18 -5.37
C THR A 235 -2.66 7.51 -4.36
N GLY A 236 -3.84 7.04 -4.78
CA GLY A 236 -4.79 6.34 -3.93
C GLY A 236 -4.32 4.95 -3.52
N PHE A 237 -3.81 4.15 -4.47
CA PHE A 237 -3.20 2.86 -4.11
C PHE A 237 -1.96 3.06 -3.24
N HIS A 238 -1.14 4.07 -3.53
CA HIS A 238 -0.03 4.40 -2.66
C HIS A 238 -0.49 4.75 -1.24
N GLY A 239 -1.47 5.63 -1.09
CA GLY A 239 -2.05 5.98 0.22
C GLY A 239 -2.60 4.77 0.98
N PHE A 240 -3.21 3.81 0.27
CA PHE A 240 -3.63 2.54 0.87
C PHE A 240 -2.44 1.70 1.36
N HIS A 241 -1.34 1.64 0.60
CA HIS A 241 -0.10 0.96 1.03
C HIS A 241 0.57 1.66 2.22
N VAL A 242 0.57 3.00 2.26
CA VAL A 242 1.03 3.76 3.45
C VAL A 242 0.18 3.41 4.66
N PHE A 243 -1.15 3.35 4.52
CA PHE A 243 -2.04 2.97 5.60
C PHE A 243 -1.75 1.56 6.13
N LEU A 244 -1.60 0.57 5.24
CA LEU A 244 -1.24 -0.80 5.63
C LEU A 244 0.14 -0.86 6.31
N GLY A 245 1.13 -0.18 5.74
CA GLY A 245 2.48 -0.11 6.32
C GLY A 245 2.48 0.53 7.71
N MET A 246 1.72 1.61 7.90
CA MET A 246 1.53 2.26 9.20
C MET A 246 0.89 1.29 10.22
N LEU A 247 -0.14 0.51 9.82
CA LEU A 247 -0.72 -0.52 10.67
C LEU A 247 0.29 -1.62 11.03
N MET A 248 1.10 -2.07 10.08
CA MET A 248 2.18 -3.03 10.35
C MET A 248 3.15 -2.46 11.37
N LEU A 249 3.64 -1.23 11.19
CA LEU A 249 4.56 -0.57 12.12
C LEU A 249 3.93 -0.37 13.50
N LEU A 250 2.65 -0.05 13.58
CA LEU A 250 1.91 0.05 14.85
C LEU A 250 1.91 -1.30 15.58
N VAL A 251 1.56 -2.41 14.90
CA VAL A 251 1.58 -3.75 15.49
C VAL A 251 2.98 -4.13 15.95
N ILE A 252 4.02 -3.85 15.15
CA ILE A 252 5.43 -4.11 15.53
C ILE A 252 5.81 -3.29 16.77
N THR A 253 5.40 -2.02 16.85
CA THR A 253 5.66 -1.16 18.00
C THR A 253 5.02 -1.71 19.28
N LEU A 254 3.76 -2.16 19.20
CA LEU A 254 3.07 -2.79 20.33
C LEU A 254 3.73 -4.12 20.74
N ARG A 255 4.22 -4.90 19.79
CA ARG A 255 4.99 -6.13 20.07
C ARG A 255 6.34 -5.83 20.73
N LEU A 256 7.04 -4.78 20.30
CA LEU A 256 8.26 -4.30 20.96
C LEU A 256 8.01 -3.93 22.42
N GLN A 257 6.91 -3.24 22.72
CA GLN A 257 6.55 -2.90 24.11
C GLN A 257 6.29 -4.15 24.96
N LYS A 258 5.76 -5.23 24.39
CA LYS A 258 5.53 -6.52 25.07
C LYS A 258 6.80 -7.35 25.27
N GLY A 259 7.95 -6.90 24.81
CA GLY A 259 9.21 -7.63 24.98
C GLY A 259 9.57 -8.54 23.81
N HIS A 260 8.77 -8.59 22.76
CA HIS A 260 9.09 -9.35 21.56
C HIS A 260 10.28 -8.72 20.81
N PHE A 261 10.89 -9.49 19.92
CA PHE A 261 12.07 -9.15 19.13
C PHE A 261 13.35 -8.95 19.97
N THR A 262 14.42 -9.53 19.47
CA THR A 262 15.79 -9.40 19.97
C THR A 262 16.71 -9.02 18.81
N ALA A 263 17.96 -8.67 19.10
CA ALA A 263 18.95 -8.39 18.07
C ALA A 263 19.14 -9.55 17.08
N ASP A 264 18.97 -10.81 17.53
CA ASP A 264 19.15 -12.01 16.70
C ASP A 264 17.84 -12.49 16.01
N LYS A 265 16.68 -12.19 16.61
CA LYS A 265 15.37 -12.67 16.13
C LYS A 265 14.40 -11.51 16.00
N HIS A 266 14.41 -10.84 14.84
CA HIS A 266 13.58 -9.66 14.59
C HIS A 266 13.05 -9.57 13.15
N PHE A 267 12.96 -10.70 12.44
CA PHE A 267 12.50 -10.67 11.04
C PHE A 267 11.16 -9.94 10.85
N GLY A 268 10.19 -10.10 11.76
CA GLY A 268 8.92 -9.37 11.68
C GLY A 268 9.10 -7.84 11.67
N PHE A 269 10.09 -7.32 12.40
CA PHE A 269 10.48 -5.91 12.35
C PHE A 269 11.11 -5.55 11.00
N GLU A 270 12.09 -6.35 10.54
CA GLU A 270 12.76 -6.12 9.26
C GLU A 270 11.78 -6.16 8.08
N GLY A 271 10.86 -7.14 8.05
CA GLY A 271 9.85 -7.25 7.01
C GLY A 271 8.96 -6.01 6.94
N ALA A 272 8.51 -5.49 8.08
CA ALA A 272 7.75 -4.24 8.13
C ALA A 272 8.59 -3.02 7.69
N ALA A 273 9.88 -2.99 8.06
CA ALA A 273 10.79 -1.93 7.62
C ALA A 273 11.04 -1.97 6.12
N TRP A 274 11.23 -3.15 5.53
CA TRP A 274 11.37 -3.30 4.07
C TRP A 274 10.14 -2.81 3.33
N TYR A 275 8.95 -3.15 3.84
CA TYR A 275 7.70 -2.69 3.26
C TYR A 275 7.57 -1.16 3.32
N TRP A 276 7.90 -0.55 4.46
CA TRP A 276 7.85 0.90 4.63
C TRP A 276 8.80 1.62 3.68
N HIS A 277 10.05 1.17 3.57
CA HIS A 277 11.02 1.75 2.64
C HIS A 277 10.62 1.55 1.17
N PHE A 278 9.98 0.43 0.84
CA PHE A 278 9.38 0.26 -0.48
C PHE A 278 8.33 1.34 -0.77
N VAL A 279 7.44 1.59 0.18
CA VAL A 279 6.40 2.64 0.07
C VAL A 279 7.05 4.03 -0.08
N ASP A 280 8.12 4.34 0.66
CA ASP A 280 8.91 5.59 0.51
C ASP A 280 9.43 5.75 -0.93
N VAL A 281 10.00 4.71 -1.51
CA VAL A 281 10.55 4.74 -2.88
C VAL A 281 9.45 4.95 -3.92
N VAL A 282 8.31 4.28 -3.76
CA VAL A 282 7.15 4.47 -4.65
C VAL A 282 6.65 5.91 -4.57
N TRP A 283 6.60 6.51 -3.38
CA TRP A 283 6.22 7.92 -3.21
C TRP A 283 7.15 8.87 -3.96
N LEU A 284 8.46 8.66 -3.91
CA LEU A 284 9.41 9.47 -4.68
C LEU A 284 9.15 9.35 -6.18
N GLY A 285 8.82 8.16 -6.67
CA GLY A 285 8.38 7.96 -8.05
C GLY A 285 7.12 8.76 -8.38
N LEU A 286 6.11 8.74 -7.51
CA LEU A 286 4.88 9.52 -7.66
C LEU A 286 5.17 11.02 -7.64
N TYR A 287 5.94 11.48 -6.67
CA TYR A 287 6.30 12.89 -6.53
C TYR A 287 6.95 13.44 -7.80
N ILE A 288 7.88 12.68 -8.40
CA ILE A 288 8.56 13.09 -9.63
C ILE A 288 7.65 12.95 -10.86
N LEU A 289 7.02 11.78 -11.06
CA LEU A 289 6.35 11.45 -12.32
C LEU A 289 4.91 11.95 -12.42
N VAL A 290 4.25 12.25 -11.30
CA VAL A 290 2.85 12.69 -11.27
C VAL A 290 2.74 14.18 -10.95
N TYR A 291 3.53 14.69 -9.99
CA TYR A 291 3.41 16.10 -9.55
C TYR A 291 4.36 17.05 -10.28
N TRP A 292 5.57 16.61 -10.69
CA TRP A 292 6.54 17.47 -11.37
C TRP A 292 6.49 17.38 -12.89
N MET A 293 6.04 16.29 -13.43
CA MET A 293 5.99 16.04 -14.88
C MET A 293 4.57 16.08 -15.41
#